data_221def42efa9e6ea3d753b7c096aafe8
#
_entry.id   221def42efa9e6ea3d753b7c096aafe8
#
_cell.length_a   1.000
_cell.length_b   1.000
_cell.length_c   1.000
_cell.angle_alpha   90.00
_cell.angle_beta   90.00
_cell.angle_gamma   90.00
#
_symmetry.space_group_name_H-M   'P 1'
#
loop_
_entity.id
_entity.type
_entity.pdbx_description
1 polymer ?
#
loop_
_entity_poly.entity_id
_entity_poly.type
_entity_poly.pdbx_seq_one_letter_code
_entity_poly.pdbx_strand_id
1 'polypeptide(L)'
;MAEIQAWRRGFSKMGLKPTQYRCASEALLRRFRQEGSLPRLHPLVDLCNAISIAFAIPVAVFDLSKISGNIEVRHASGSESYLTFSGEVEHPEAREVIFADAAGQAHARRWTNRQSGLSAMRDDTHSVLIVAEALHGSAASDVPKLIDTIAAELAAIWSIEVRQGVLSSSSPRFDLSSAMNLQLQQKQD
;
A
#
# COMPACT_ATOMS: atom_id res chain seq x y z
N MET A 1 -13.13 0.99 16.77
CA MET A 1 -12.93 1.67 15.48
C MET A 1 -13.59 0.81 14.42
N ALA A 2 -14.49 1.39 13.62
CA ALA A 2 -15.26 0.69 12.59
C ALA A 2 -14.37 0.15 11.47
N GLU A 3 -13.34 0.91 11.13
CA GLU A 3 -12.33 0.63 10.11
C GLU A 3 -11.61 -0.69 10.41
N ILE A 4 -11.09 -0.83 11.64
CA ILE A 4 -10.39 -2.04 12.08
C ILE A 4 -11.34 -3.25 12.13
N GLN A 5 -12.57 -3.06 12.63
CA GLN A 5 -13.55 -4.15 12.66
C GLN A 5 -13.95 -4.62 11.27
N ALA A 6 -14.00 -3.71 10.28
CA ALA A 6 -14.24 -4.09 8.89
C ALA A 6 -13.12 -4.98 8.33
N TRP A 7 -11.87 -4.63 8.56
CA TRP A 7 -10.72 -5.46 8.17
C TRP A 7 -10.71 -6.82 8.88
N ARG A 8 -11.01 -6.87 10.17
CA ARG A 8 -11.12 -8.14 10.90
C ARG A 8 -12.19 -9.06 10.30
N ARG A 9 -13.36 -8.50 9.90
CA ARG A 9 -14.38 -9.29 9.17
C ARG A 9 -13.87 -9.73 7.80
N GLY A 10 -13.14 -8.87 7.08
CA GLY A 10 -12.50 -9.21 5.81
C GLY A 10 -11.55 -10.39 5.94
N PHE A 11 -10.62 -10.34 6.91
CA PHE A 11 -9.70 -11.45 7.18
C PHE A 11 -10.44 -12.75 7.55
N SER A 12 -11.48 -12.67 8.38
CA SER A 12 -12.30 -13.85 8.71
C SER A 12 -12.96 -14.46 7.47
N LYS A 13 -13.48 -13.63 6.55
CA LYS A 13 -14.06 -14.12 5.28
C LYS A 13 -13.02 -14.78 4.36
N MET A 14 -11.76 -14.39 4.45
CA MET A 14 -10.64 -15.03 3.74
C MET A 14 -10.11 -16.29 4.47
N GLY A 15 -10.74 -16.72 5.56
CA GLY A 15 -10.28 -17.86 6.36
C GLY A 15 -9.09 -17.56 7.28
N LEU A 16 -8.69 -16.29 7.39
CA LEU A 16 -7.58 -15.88 8.24
C LEU A 16 -8.09 -15.50 9.65
N LYS A 17 -7.37 -15.92 10.68
CA LYS A 17 -7.72 -15.59 12.07
C LYS A 17 -7.33 -14.14 12.39
N PRO A 18 -8.27 -13.20 12.69
CA PRO A 18 -7.95 -11.79 12.94
C PRO A 18 -7.10 -11.55 14.21
N THR A 19 -7.01 -12.53 15.10
CA THR A 19 -6.10 -12.49 16.24
C THR A 19 -4.64 -12.72 15.86
N GLN A 20 -4.41 -13.41 14.76
CA GLN A 20 -3.08 -13.71 14.22
C GLN A 20 -2.71 -12.77 13.07
N TYR A 21 -3.64 -12.51 12.16
CA TYR A 21 -3.44 -11.65 11.00
C TYR A 21 -4.20 -10.33 11.18
N ARG A 22 -3.51 -9.22 10.95
CA ARG A 22 -4.04 -7.86 11.13
C ARG A 22 -3.72 -7.02 9.90
N CYS A 23 -4.59 -6.07 9.57
CA CYS A 23 -4.24 -5.03 8.60
C CYS A 23 -3.12 -4.15 9.15
N ALA A 24 -2.40 -3.47 8.27
CA ALA A 24 -1.25 -2.65 8.65
C ALA A 24 -1.62 -1.57 9.68
N SER A 25 -2.74 -0.86 9.48
CA SER A 25 -3.19 0.17 10.42
C SER A 25 -3.49 -0.37 11.82
N GLU A 26 -4.08 -1.57 11.95
CA GLU A 26 -4.27 -2.21 13.26
C GLU A 26 -2.93 -2.57 13.92
N ALA A 27 -1.97 -3.07 13.14
CA ALA A 27 -0.64 -3.40 13.65
C ALA A 27 0.07 -2.14 14.17
N LEU A 28 0.04 -1.04 13.42
CA LEU A 28 0.59 0.27 13.80
C LEU A 28 -0.07 0.82 15.07
N LEU A 29 -1.41 0.84 15.14
CA LEU A 29 -2.17 1.30 16.31
C LEU A 29 -1.84 0.51 17.57
N ARG A 30 -1.68 -0.82 17.45
CA ARG A 30 -1.30 -1.68 18.58
C ARG A 30 0.11 -1.37 19.06
N ARG A 31 1.04 -1.25 18.12
CA ARG A 31 2.43 -0.90 18.43
C ARG A 31 2.52 0.46 19.11
N PHE A 32 1.88 1.48 18.54
CA PHE A 32 1.83 2.81 19.13
C PHE A 32 1.25 2.83 20.54
N ARG A 33 0.18 2.04 20.80
CA ARG A 33 -0.38 1.90 22.13
C ARG A 33 0.58 1.26 23.13
N GLN A 34 1.37 0.28 22.69
CA GLN A 34 2.28 -0.47 23.57
C GLN A 34 3.59 0.29 23.83
N GLU A 35 4.14 0.95 22.81
CA GLU A 35 5.48 1.55 22.86
C GLU A 35 5.44 3.08 23.01
N GLY A 36 4.28 3.73 22.83
CA GLY A 36 4.13 5.19 22.85
C GLY A 36 4.69 5.91 21.63
N SER A 37 5.35 5.16 20.73
CA SER A 37 5.97 5.69 19.50
C SER A 37 6.01 4.62 18.41
N LEU A 38 6.29 5.05 17.18
CA LEU A 38 6.64 4.15 16.08
C LEU A 38 8.15 4.25 15.78
N PRO A 39 8.77 3.18 15.26
CA PRO A 39 10.15 3.24 14.79
C PRO A 39 10.25 4.21 13.62
N ARG A 40 11.34 4.94 13.54
CA ARG A 40 11.69 5.72 12.36
C ARG A 40 12.24 4.79 11.29
N LEU A 41 11.68 4.86 10.09
CA LEU A 41 12.06 4.03 8.94
C LEU A 41 12.58 4.90 7.81
N HIS A 42 11.69 5.63 7.16
CA HIS A 42 11.98 6.56 6.08
C HIS A 42 10.95 7.71 6.18
N PRO A 43 11.31 8.99 5.95
CA PRO A 43 10.41 10.13 6.16
C PRO A 43 9.04 9.98 5.51
N LEU A 44 8.97 9.50 4.26
CA LEU A 44 7.73 9.24 3.56
C LEU A 44 6.91 8.11 4.20
N VAL A 45 7.56 7.02 4.61
CA VAL A 45 6.88 5.90 5.26
C VAL A 45 6.35 6.33 6.64
N ASP A 46 7.12 7.12 7.37
CA ASP A 46 6.74 7.62 8.70
C ASP A 46 5.53 8.55 8.59
N LEU A 47 5.49 9.42 7.58
CA LEU A 47 4.32 10.26 7.27
C LEU A 47 3.10 9.40 6.93
N CYS A 48 3.24 8.43 6.02
CA CYS A 48 2.15 7.53 5.65
C CYS A 48 1.66 6.69 6.84
N ASN A 49 2.55 6.24 7.72
CA ASN A 49 2.20 5.54 8.94
C ASN A 49 1.42 6.43 9.91
N ALA A 50 1.80 7.69 10.08
CA ALA A 50 1.08 8.65 10.92
C ALA A 50 -0.34 8.90 10.40
N ILE A 51 -0.50 9.09 9.08
CA ILE A 51 -1.80 9.26 8.43
C ILE A 51 -2.63 7.97 8.54
N SER A 52 -2.01 6.81 8.32
CA SER A 52 -2.66 5.49 8.50
C SER A 52 -3.23 5.30 9.91
N ILE A 53 -2.51 5.73 10.94
CA ILE A 53 -2.99 5.70 12.33
C ILE A 53 -4.15 6.67 12.52
N ALA A 54 -4.04 7.90 12.01
CA ALA A 54 -5.06 8.95 12.18
C ALA A 54 -6.42 8.55 11.58
N PHE A 55 -6.40 7.90 10.42
CA PHE A 55 -7.59 7.42 9.73
C PHE A 55 -7.98 5.97 10.07
N ALA A 56 -7.12 5.23 10.76
CA ALA A 56 -7.23 3.78 10.97
C ALA A 56 -7.38 2.98 9.66
N ILE A 57 -6.87 3.51 8.55
CA ILE A 57 -6.89 2.91 7.22
C ILE A 57 -5.47 2.45 6.86
N PRO A 58 -5.26 1.21 6.39
CA PRO A 58 -3.95 0.75 5.95
C PRO A 58 -3.46 1.54 4.75
N VAL A 59 -2.20 1.95 4.80
CA VAL A 59 -1.49 2.63 3.72
C VAL A 59 -0.21 1.85 3.43
N ALA A 60 0.06 1.60 2.15
CA ALA A 60 1.29 0.99 1.67
C ALA A 60 2.01 1.95 0.72
N VAL A 61 3.35 1.90 0.72
CA VAL A 61 4.22 2.68 -0.18
C VAL A 61 5.11 1.71 -0.93
N PHE A 62 5.00 1.69 -2.26
CA PHE A 62 5.79 0.82 -3.13
C PHE A 62 6.75 1.63 -3.98
N ASP A 63 7.98 1.19 -4.09
CA ASP A 63 8.95 1.68 -5.08
C ASP A 63 8.54 1.21 -6.47
N LEU A 64 8.13 2.13 -7.34
CA LEU A 64 7.69 1.83 -8.70
C LEU A 64 8.79 1.24 -9.57
N SER A 65 10.06 1.51 -9.29
CA SER A 65 11.19 0.94 -10.04
C SER A 65 11.32 -0.59 -9.86
N LYS A 66 10.67 -1.14 -8.84
CA LYS A 66 10.69 -2.57 -8.51
C LYS A 66 9.43 -3.32 -8.99
N ILE A 67 8.52 -2.62 -9.66
CA ILE A 67 7.26 -3.19 -10.17
C ILE A 67 7.41 -3.40 -11.68
N SER A 68 7.17 -4.61 -12.13
CA SER A 68 7.22 -4.97 -13.54
C SER A 68 5.84 -4.81 -14.18
N GLY A 69 5.71 -3.89 -15.13
CA GLY A 69 4.44 -3.64 -15.82
C GLY A 69 3.38 -3.00 -14.91
N ASN A 70 2.30 -3.71 -14.65
CA ASN A 70 1.20 -3.29 -13.77
C ASN A 70 1.24 -4.03 -12.43
N ILE A 71 0.62 -3.44 -11.42
CA ILE A 71 0.35 -4.10 -10.14
C ILE A 71 -1.15 -4.37 -10.00
N GLU A 72 -1.51 -5.56 -9.57
CA GLU A 72 -2.90 -6.01 -9.44
C GLU A 72 -3.16 -6.55 -8.04
N VAL A 73 -4.31 -6.17 -7.48
CA VAL A 73 -4.87 -6.84 -6.30
C VAL A 73 -5.70 -8.01 -6.78
N ARG A 74 -5.22 -9.22 -6.53
CA ARG A 74 -5.85 -10.46 -7.00
C ARG A 74 -5.60 -11.63 -6.08
N HIS A 75 -6.25 -12.74 -6.37
CA HIS A 75 -5.93 -14.00 -5.72
C HIS A 75 -4.61 -14.57 -6.27
N ALA A 76 -3.79 -15.10 -5.38
CA ALA A 76 -2.57 -15.80 -5.74
C ALA A 76 -2.87 -17.12 -6.44
N SER A 77 -2.00 -17.49 -7.38
CA SER A 77 -1.94 -18.83 -7.98
C SER A 77 -1.19 -19.82 -7.10
N GLY A 78 -0.30 -19.34 -6.24
CA GLY A 78 0.64 -20.11 -5.43
C GLY A 78 2.05 -20.18 -6.01
N SER A 79 2.25 -19.65 -7.23
CA SER A 79 3.56 -19.63 -7.91
C SER A 79 4.30 -18.31 -7.80
N GLU A 80 3.64 -17.25 -7.31
CA GLU A 80 4.24 -15.94 -7.15
C GLU A 80 5.37 -15.96 -6.11
N SER A 81 6.40 -15.15 -6.33
CA SER A 81 7.52 -14.99 -5.39
C SER A 81 7.31 -13.78 -4.50
N TYR A 82 7.52 -13.94 -3.21
CA TYR A 82 7.45 -12.87 -2.22
C TYR A 82 8.78 -12.79 -1.46
N LEU A 83 9.48 -11.67 -1.59
CA LEU A 83 10.73 -11.43 -0.86
C LEU A 83 10.41 -10.83 0.52
N THR A 84 10.87 -11.51 1.57
CA THR A 84 10.77 -11.00 2.94
C THR A 84 11.79 -9.90 3.19
N PHE A 85 11.64 -9.14 4.30
CA PHE A 85 12.67 -8.18 4.74
C PHE A 85 13.95 -8.85 5.24
N SER A 86 13.92 -10.14 5.59
CA SER A 86 15.10 -10.93 5.93
C SER A 86 15.86 -11.46 4.70
N GLY A 87 15.31 -11.28 3.49
CA GLY A 87 15.92 -11.75 2.24
C GLY A 87 15.49 -13.16 1.82
N GLU A 88 14.59 -13.79 2.56
CA GLU A 88 14.02 -15.08 2.21
C GLU A 88 12.93 -14.95 1.15
N VAL A 89 12.84 -15.92 0.25
CA VAL A 89 11.76 -16.01 -0.73
C VAL A 89 10.69 -16.96 -0.21
N GLU A 90 9.47 -16.45 -0.09
CA GLU A 90 8.27 -17.22 0.24
C GLU A 90 7.33 -17.27 -0.98
N HIS A 91 6.38 -18.18 -0.98
CA HIS A 91 5.29 -18.23 -1.96
C HIS A 91 3.95 -17.98 -1.25
N PRO A 92 3.10 -17.08 -1.76
CA PRO A 92 1.73 -16.95 -1.26
C PRO A 92 0.97 -18.27 -1.44
N GLU A 93 0.11 -18.59 -0.50
CA GLU A 93 -0.80 -19.72 -0.68
C GLU A 93 -1.80 -19.44 -1.80
N ALA A 94 -2.18 -20.48 -2.56
CA ALA A 94 -3.20 -20.36 -3.58
C ALA A 94 -4.48 -19.73 -3.00
N ARG A 95 -5.06 -18.75 -3.72
CA ARG A 95 -6.23 -17.95 -3.31
C ARG A 95 -5.96 -16.91 -2.19
N GLU A 96 -4.74 -16.77 -1.69
CA GLU A 96 -4.37 -15.63 -0.84
C GLU A 96 -4.57 -14.32 -1.64
N VAL A 97 -5.08 -13.27 -1.01
CA VAL A 97 -5.16 -11.95 -1.67
C VAL A 97 -3.78 -11.30 -1.60
N ILE A 98 -3.27 -10.91 -2.75
CA ILE A 98 -1.92 -10.34 -2.92
C ILE A 98 -1.96 -9.09 -3.82
N PHE A 99 -0.90 -8.30 -3.73
CA PHE A 99 -0.54 -7.32 -4.75
C PHE A 99 0.55 -7.94 -5.62
N ALA A 100 0.23 -8.28 -6.86
CA ALA A 100 1.17 -8.94 -7.76
C ALA A 100 1.44 -8.12 -9.01
N ASP A 101 2.67 -8.19 -9.50
CA ASP A 101 3.08 -7.57 -10.75
C ASP A 101 3.07 -8.55 -11.95
N ALA A 102 3.38 -8.04 -13.14
CA ALA A 102 3.38 -8.83 -14.37
C ALA A 102 4.52 -9.88 -14.41
N ALA A 103 5.57 -9.73 -13.59
CA ALA A 103 6.65 -10.70 -13.47
C ALA A 103 6.36 -11.80 -12.42
N GLY A 104 5.17 -11.78 -11.79
CA GLY A 104 4.81 -12.75 -10.76
C GLY A 104 5.44 -12.47 -9.41
N GLN A 105 5.88 -11.23 -9.15
CA GLN A 105 6.34 -10.81 -7.82
C GLN A 105 5.15 -10.38 -6.97
N ALA A 106 5.06 -10.88 -5.74
CA ALA A 106 4.07 -10.44 -4.77
C ALA A 106 4.66 -9.31 -3.92
N HIS A 107 4.14 -8.10 -4.07
CA HIS A 107 4.57 -6.90 -3.35
C HIS A 107 3.87 -6.73 -1.98
N ALA A 108 2.72 -7.39 -1.79
CA ALA A 108 2.07 -7.55 -0.50
C ALA A 108 1.36 -8.90 -0.42
N ARG A 109 1.30 -9.47 0.79
CA ARG A 109 0.65 -10.74 1.13
C ARG A 109 -0.47 -10.56 2.13
N ARG A 110 -1.43 -11.48 2.09
CA ARG A 110 -2.63 -11.45 2.92
C ARG A 110 -3.24 -10.06 2.91
N TRP A 111 -3.41 -9.57 1.68
CA TRP A 111 -3.92 -8.23 1.38
C TRP A 111 -3.06 -7.13 2.03
N THR A 112 -3.53 -6.50 3.10
CA THR A 112 -2.89 -5.38 3.79
C THR A 112 -2.10 -5.81 5.04
N ASN A 113 -1.73 -7.11 5.14
CA ASN A 113 -1.06 -7.63 6.33
C ASN A 113 0.47 -7.50 6.27
N ARG A 114 1.09 -7.86 5.13
CA ARG A 114 2.56 -7.90 4.98
C ARG A 114 2.98 -7.29 3.65
N GLN A 115 3.92 -6.37 3.69
CA GLN A 115 4.59 -5.82 2.51
C GLN A 115 5.90 -6.57 2.23
N SER A 116 6.26 -6.71 0.94
CA SER A 116 7.52 -7.29 0.50
C SER A 116 8.69 -6.35 0.68
N GLY A 117 9.85 -6.90 1.01
CA GLY A 117 11.13 -6.19 1.01
C GLY A 117 11.60 -5.77 -0.38
N LEU A 118 11.06 -6.39 -1.46
CA LEU A 118 11.43 -6.10 -2.83
C LEU A 118 11.13 -4.65 -3.23
N SER A 119 9.91 -4.19 -2.96
CA SER A 119 9.43 -2.84 -3.29
C SER A 119 9.35 -1.90 -2.08
N ALA A 120 10.08 -2.22 -1.03
CA ALA A 120 10.19 -1.33 0.12
C ALA A 120 10.95 -0.05 -0.25
N MET A 121 10.52 1.08 0.33
CA MET A 121 11.21 2.36 0.22
C MET A 121 12.67 2.28 0.66
N ARG A 122 13.55 2.91 -0.11
CA ARG A 122 14.98 3.06 0.15
C ARG A 122 15.41 4.48 -0.18
N ASP A 123 16.62 4.85 0.22
CA ASP A 123 17.18 6.20 0.01
C ASP A 123 17.33 6.56 -1.49
N ASP A 124 17.45 5.56 -2.36
CA ASP A 124 17.56 5.70 -3.82
C ASP A 124 16.22 5.59 -4.55
N THR A 125 15.10 5.51 -3.84
CA THR A 125 13.77 5.48 -4.46
C THR A 125 13.38 6.86 -4.98
N HIS A 126 13.03 6.95 -6.27
CA HIS A 126 12.68 8.22 -6.93
C HIS A 126 11.20 8.34 -7.30
N SER A 127 10.48 7.24 -7.38
CA SER A 127 9.08 7.22 -7.77
C SER A 127 8.31 6.18 -6.96
N VAL A 128 7.16 6.55 -6.44
CA VAL A 128 6.38 5.70 -5.54
C VAL A 128 4.92 5.60 -5.94
N LEU A 129 4.32 4.47 -5.61
CA LEU A 129 2.89 4.27 -5.57
C LEU A 129 2.46 4.17 -4.09
N ILE A 130 1.57 5.08 -3.67
CA ILE A 130 0.95 5.04 -2.35
C ILE A 130 -0.46 4.49 -2.52
N VAL A 131 -0.79 3.43 -1.80
CA VAL A 131 -2.09 2.76 -1.85
C VAL A 131 -2.73 2.74 -0.49
N ALA A 132 -3.99 3.14 -0.42
CA ALA A 132 -4.83 3.02 0.77
C ALA A 132 -6.11 2.26 0.43
N GLU A 133 -6.54 1.36 1.32
CA GLU A 133 -7.72 0.53 1.10
C GLU A 133 -8.60 0.49 2.35
N ALA A 134 -9.91 0.54 2.16
CA ALA A 134 -10.87 0.55 3.27
C ALA A 134 -12.11 -0.31 2.95
N LEU A 135 -12.63 -0.97 4.00
CA LEU A 135 -13.77 -1.89 3.92
C LEU A 135 -14.96 -1.46 4.80
N HIS A 136 -14.86 -0.33 5.50
CA HIS A 136 -15.90 0.15 6.42
C HIS A 136 -16.98 0.97 5.71
N GLY A 137 -18.11 1.21 6.38
CA GLY A 137 -19.29 1.82 5.77
C GLY A 137 -19.08 3.26 5.27
N SER A 138 -18.19 4.04 5.91
CA SER A 138 -17.87 5.41 5.48
C SER A 138 -16.63 5.49 4.56
N ALA A 139 -16.10 4.36 4.07
CA ALA A 139 -14.90 4.31 3.22
C ALA A 139 -14.98 5.25 2.02
N ALA A 140 -16.15 5.35 1.38
CA ALA A 140 -16.36 6.22 0.21
C ALA A 140 -16.13 7.71 0.50
N SER A 141 -16.29 8.15 1.75
CA SER A 141 -16.00 9.53 2.18
C SER A 141 -14.62 9.68 2.82
N ASP A 142 -14.11 8.63 3.46
CA ASP A 142 -12.89 8.72 4.26
C ASP A 142 -11.64 8.49 3.43
N VAL A 143 -11.70 7.63 2.39
CA VAL A 143 -10.58 7.40 1.46
C VAL A 143 -10.20 8.67 0.68
N PRO A 144 -11.14 9.43 0.07
CA PRO A 144 -10.80 10.71 -0.56
C PRO A 144 -10.11 11.69 0.40
N LYS A 145 -10.63 11.86 1.63
CA LYS A 145 -10.00 12.74 2.64
C LYS A 145 -8.59 12.29 3.01
N LEU A 146 -8.37 10.98 3.13
CA LEU A 146 -7.05 10.42 3.40
C LEU A 146 -6.09 10.74 2.24
N ILE A 147 -6.53 10.54 0.99
CA ILE A 147 -5.73 10.83 -0.21
C ILE A 147 -5.38 12.32 -0.27
N ASP A 148 -6.37 13.21 -0.05
CA ASP A 148 -6.16 14.65 -0.03
C ASP A 148 -5.19 15.05 1.09
N THR A 149 -5.28 14.42 2.26
CA THR A 149 -4.34 14.65 3.37
C THR A 149 -2.93 14.25 2.98
N ILE A 150 -2.74 13.06 2.40
CA ILE A 150 -1.42 12.62 1.91
C ILE A 150 -0.87 13.62 0.89
N ALA A 151 -1.66 14.02 -0.10
CA ALA A 151 -1.23 14.93 -1.14
C ALA A 151 -0.85 16.32 -0.59
N ALA A 152 -1.62 16.85 0.35
CA ALA A 152 -1.34 18.13 1.00
C ALA A 152 -0.03 18.10 1.80
N GLU A 153 0.19 17.03 2.59
CA GLU A 153 1.42 16.85 3.36
C GLU A 153 2.65 16.65 2.46
N LEU A 154 2.49 15.89 1.37
CA LEU A 154 3.56 15.70 0.39
C LEU A 154 3.93 17.02 -0.29
N ALA A 155 2.94 17.82 -0.70
CA ALA A 155 3.18 19.12 -1.31
C ALA A 155 3.82 20.13 -0.33
N ALA A 156 3.52 20.05 0.96
CA ALA A 156 4.10 20.91 1.99
C ALA A 156 5.58 20.58 2.30
N ILE A 157 5.96 19.30 2.18
CA ILE A 157 7.31 18.83 2.56
C ILE A 157 8.23 18.70 1.34
N TRP A 158 7.71 18.23 0.21
CA TRP A 158 8.45 18.00 -1.01
C TRP A 158 7.83 18.73 -2.19
N SER A 159 8.67 19.32 -3.06
CA SER A 159 8.22 19.92 -4.33
C SER A 159 8.09 18.80 -5.38
N ILE A 160 7.02 18.01 -5.30
CA ILE A 160 6.77 16.87 -6.17
C ILE A 160 5.42 16.97 -6.86
N GLU A 161 5.30 16.37 -8.02
CA GLU A 161 4.02 16.14 -8.69
C GLU A 161 3.30 14.96 -8.04
N VAL A 162 2.05 15.17 -7.63
CA VAL A 162 1.19 14.13 -7.05
C VAL A 162 0.01 13.88 -7.97
N ARG A 163 -0.15 12.65 -8.40
CA ARG A 163 -1.33 12.18 -9.13
C ARG A 163 -2.17 11.33 -8.20
N GLN A 164 -3.48 11.51 -8.22
CA GLN A 164 -4.40 10.83 -7.31
C GLN A 164 -5.57 10.22 -8.08
N GLY A 165 -6.12 9.15 -7.53
CA GLY A 165 -7.33 8.52 -8.03
C GLY A 165 -7.95 7.60 -7.00
N VAL A 166 -9.26 7.45 -7.07
CA VAL A 166 -10.03 6.50 -6.26
C VAL A 166 -10.52 5.39 -7.18
N LEU A 167 -10.12 4.17 -6.88
CA LEU A 167 -10.55 2.98 -7.60
C LEU A 167 -11.91 2.48 -7.07
N SER A 168 -12.74 2.01 -7.97
CA SER A 168 -14.03 1.40 -7.66
C SER A 168 -14.32 0.27 -8.64
N SER A 169 -15.42 -0.47 -8.43
CA SER A 169 -15.87 -1.50 -9.37
C SER A 169 -16.17 -0.94 -10.77
N SER A 170 -16.59 0.32 -10.87
CA SER A 170 -16.84 1.00 -12.16
C SER A 170 -15.57 1.64 -12.76
N SER A 171 -14.53 1.88 -11.96
CA SER A 171 -13.26 2.43 -12.39
C SER A 171 -12.11 1.68 -11.69
N PRO A 172 -11.81 0.43 -12.12
CA PRO A 172 -10.90 -0.46 -11.40
C PRO A 172 -9.41 -0.25 -11.74
N ARG A 173 -9.08 0.79 -12.51
CA ARG A 173 -7.71 1.02 -12.98
C ARG A 173 -7.27 2.45 -12.74
N PHE A 174 -5.99 2.61 -12.41
CA PHE A 174 -5.29 3.88 -12.34
C PHE A 174 -4.05 3.80 -13.22
N ASP A 175 -3.97 4.66 -14.23
CA ASP A 175 -2.86 4.66 -15.20
C ASP A 175 -1.70 5.51 -14.68
N LEU A 176 -0.52 4.89 -14.60
CA LEU A 176 0.73 5.53 -14.17
C LEU A 176 1.56 6.04 -15.36
N SER A 177 1.25 5.62 -16.61
CA SER A 177 2.10 5.84 -17.78
C SER A 177 2.06 7.27 -18.36
N SER A 178 1.02 8.06 -18.07
CA SER A 178 0.88 9.41 -18.64
C SER A 178 1.93 10.42 -18.17
N ALA A 179 2.67 10.15 -17.09
CA ALA A 179 3.77 11.01 -16.62
C ALA A 179 5.07 10.84 -17.43
N MET A 180 5.29 9.66 -18.03
CA MET A 180 6.52 9.38 -18.79
C MET A 180 6.54 10.08 -20.15
N ASN A 181 5.38 10.35 -20.75
CA ASN A 181 5.29 11.00 -22.06
C ASN A 181 5.57 12.53 -22.02
N LEU A 182 5.35 13.18 -20.89
CA LEU A 182 5.63 14.62 -20.73
C LEU A 182 7.12 14.93 -20.60
N GLN A 183 7.89 14.05 -19.97
CA GLN A 183 9.35 14.24 -19.84
C GLN A 183 10.13 13.99 -21.13
N LEU A 184 9.61 13.17 -22.06
CA LEU A 184 10.25 12.93 -23.36
C LEU A 184 10.01 14.07 -24.35
N GLN A 185 8.91 14.83 -24.22
CA GLN A 185 8.64 16.00 -25.06
C GLN A 185 9.43 17.23 -24.66
N GLN A 186 9.85 17.37 -23.40
CA GLN A 186 10.67 18.52 -22.94
C GLN A 186 12.17 18.40 -23.25
N LYS A 187 12.64 17.28 -23.80
CA LYS A 187 14.05 17.09 -24.19
C LYS A 187 14.30 17.22 -25.70
N GLN A 188 13.29 17.62 -26.50
CA GLN A 188 13.40 17.79 -27.94
C GLN A 188 13.26 19.27 -28.42
N ASP A 189 13.12 20.21 -27.52
CA ASP A 189 13.21 21.65 -27.77
C ASP A 189 14.49 22.19 -27.08
#